data_fa068aeb83693507680f237bf2e03aca
#
_entry.id   fa068aeb83693507680f237bf2e03aca
#
_cell.length_a   1.000
_cell.length_b   1.000
_cell.length_c   1.000
_cell.angle_alpha   90.00
_cell.angle_beta   90.00
_cell.angle_gamma   90.00
#
_symmetry.space_group_name_H-M   'P 1'
#
loop_
_entity.id
_entity.type
_entity.pdbx_description
1 polymer ?
#
loop_
_entity_poly.entity_id
_entity_poly.type
_entity_poly.pdbx_seq_one_letter_code
_entity_poly.pdbx_strand_id
1 'polypeptide(L)'
;MYRFRKDGISVLTIVDRRRMKINGLYPVKIEVVYRRVQKYYPTGQDVSLEEWEGFWKARRRPKKCSSIENSFYVIRNVVEQLAEKGEFSFRRLEARLGRTENTVNEVIEAKMKVLMSHGKVNSFYRYRSTLHGIERFAGRKIYFDSVTENWLKKCEAFWRKEGKNSTSINIYMKTLKSIFNQALEDGIIRESINPFGKNGYEIPASSSRKMALSKSQIEDIRRWKGDAEIEYWRDLWMFSYLCNGINFRDMLFLRYKDICDGEITFIRSKTAHSRKQPKVIHAPVTPLMSEIMQRSGNGAEGHPDKFIFRHAKGKEKPLEVSMLVRKVISSCNSAMKILAADLGIPAFSTYAARHSFATVLKKSGTDISFISESLGHTSIAMTENYLAGYDKEERIKYAQNLI
;
A
#
# COMPACT_ATOMS: atom_id res chain seq x y z
N MET A 1 29.47 -38.95 -12.82
CA MET A 1 28.17 -38.26 -12.83
C MET A 1 27.99 -37.60 -11.48
N TYR A 2 27.81 -36.26 -11.43
CA TYR A 2 27.59 -35.56 -10.18
C TYR A 2 26.15 -35.76 -9.74
N ARG A 3 25.94 -36.11 -8.45
CA ARG A 3 24.65 -36.37 -7.85
C ARG A 3 24.64 -35.84 -6.43
N PHE A 4 23.52 -35.22 -6.02
CA PHE A 4 23.24 -34.80 -4.64
C PHE A 4 21.79 -35.07 -4.30
N ARG A 5 21.52 -35.47 -3.06
CA ARG A 5 20.15 -35.64 -2.53
C ARG A 5 20.09 -35.13 -1.11
N LYS A 6 19.03 -34.33 -0.79
CA LYS A 6 18.71 -33.88 0.57
C LYS A 6 17.22 -33.53 0.65
N ASP A 7 16.56 -33.94 1.69
CA ASP A 7 15.15 -33.58 2.03
C ASP A 7 14.16 -33.73 0.85
N GLY A 8 14.26 -34.81 0.12
CA GLY A 8 13.40 -35.08 -1.06
C GLY A 8 13.75 -34.28 -2.31
N ILE A 9 14.83 -33.51 -2.28
CA ILE A 9 15.35 -32.80 -3.44
C ILE A 9 16.52 -33.60 -4.04
N SER A 10 16.50 -33.79 -5.36
CA SER A 10 17.56 -34.45 -6.12
C SER A 10 18.17 -33.49 -7.12
N VAL A 11 19.51 -33.43 -7.15
CA VAL A 11 20.27 -32.64 -8.13
C VAL A 11 21.17 -33.60 -8.92
N LEU A 12 21.09 -33.60 -10.23
CA LEU A 12 21.77 -34.53 -11.12
C LEU A 12 22.38 -33.78 -12.31
N THR A 13 23.57 -34.22 -12.75
CA THR A 13 24.14 -33.80 -14.03
C THR A 13 23.70 -34.78 -15.11
N ILE A 14 23.08 -34.29 -16.18
CA ILE A 14 22.56 -35.11 -17.28
C ILE A 14 23.00 -34.57 -18.64
N VAL A 15 23.05 -35.45 -19.64
CA VAL A 15 23.11 -35.10 -21.07
C VAL A 15 21.71 -35.18 -21.62
N ASP A 16 21.21 -34.10 -22.22
CA ASP A 16 19.88 -34.11 -22.85
C ASP A 16 19.92 -34.70 -24.25
N ARG A 17 19.80 -36.03 -24.30
CA ARG A 17 19.84 -36.80 -25.54
C ARG A 17 18.72 -36.49 -26.53
N ARG A 18 17.66 -35.81 -26.08
CA ARG A 18 16.50 -35.41 -26.91
C ARG A 18 16.78 -34.18 -27.77
N ARG A 19 17.87 -33.44 -27.47
CA ARG A 19 18.21 -32.16 -28.12
C ARG A 19 19.62 -32.20 -28.72
N MET A 20 19.85 -33.07 -29.74
CA MET A 20 21.07 -33.05 -30.49
C MET A 20 21.15 -31.75 -31.29
N LYS A 21 22.30 -31.07 -31.22
CA LYS A 21 22.60 -29.89 -32.03
C LYS A 21 23.04 -30.27 -33.44
N ILE A 22 23.04 -29.32 -34.38
CA ILE A 22 23.45 -29.50 -35.78
C ILE A 22 24.88 -30.07 -35.89
N ASN A 23 25.75 -29.75 -34.90
CA ASN A 23 27.14 -30.25 -34.83
C ASN A 23 27.29 -31.64 -34.17
N GLY A 24 26.19 -32.38 -33.98
CA GLY A 24 26.21 -33.73 -33.39
C GLY A 24 26.46 -33.78 -31.87
N LEU A 25 26.53 -32.62 -31.18
CA LEU A 25 26.74 -32.56 -29.74
C LEU A 25 25.42 -32.45 -28.98
N TYR A 26 25.44 -32.87 -27.72
CA TYR A 26 24.30 -32.82 -26.80
C TYR A 26 24.54 -31.85 -25.67
N PRO A 27 23.56 -30.98 -25.28
CA PRO A 27 23.73 -30.07 -24.18
C PRO A 27 23.75 -30.80 -22.84
N VAL A 28 24.71 -30.39 -21.97
CA VAL A 28 24.77 -30.85 -20.59
C VAL A 28 23.94 -29.93 -19.71
N LYS A 29 23.10 -30.51 -18.88
CA LYS A 29 22.19 -29.80 -17.96
C LYS A 29 22.31 -30.33 -16.54
N ILE A 30 21.98 -29.48 -15.57
CA ILE A 30 21.73 -29.88 -14.20
C ILE A 30 20.24 -30.04 -14.03
N GLU A 31 19.79 -31.24 -13.69
CA GLU A 31 18.41 -31.57 -13.36
C GLU A 31 18.21 -31.39 -11.85
N VAL A 32 17.16 -30.67 -11.46
CA VAL A 32 16.70 -30.59 -10.09
C VAL A 32 15.28 -31.13 -10.02
N VAL A 33 15.05 -32.08 -9.12
CA VAL A 33 13.75 -32.73 -8.90
C VAL A 33 13.30 -32.51 -7.47
N TYR A 34 12.05 -32.04 -7.28
CA TYR A 34 11.41 -31.88 -6.00
C TYR A 34 9.90 -32.10 -6.13
N ARG A 35 9.32 -32.92 -5.27
CA ARG A 35 7.87 -33.24 -5.25
C ARG A 35 7.31 -33.57 -6.65
N ARG A 36 8.03 -34.44 -7.40
CA ARG A 36 7.70 -34.88 -8.77
C ARG A 36 7.80 -33.78 -9.85
N VAL A 37 8.20 -32.57 -9.51
CA VAL A 37 8.48 -31.50 -10.49
C VAL A 37 9.94 -31.53 -10.86
N GLN A 38 10.26 -31.46 -12.17
CA GLN A 38 11.60 -31.44 -12.71
C GLN A 38 11.90 -30.10 -13.36
N LYS A 39 13.08 -29.51 -13.09
CA LYS A 39 13.61 -28.35 -13.80
C LYS A 39 15.05 -28.57 -14.24
N TYR A 40 15.39 -28.02 -15.40
CA TYR A 40 16.68 -28.20 -16.04
C TYR A 40 17.43 -26.87 -16.15
N TYR A 41 18.68 -26.87 -15.71
CA TYR A 41 19.54 -25.69 -15.72
C TYR A 41 20.72 -25.93 -16.66
N PRO A 42 20.91 -25.13 -17.74
CA PRO A 42 21.98 -25.33 -18.70
C PRO A 42 23.33 -25.04 -18.06
N THR A 43 24.34 -25.85 -18.40
CA THR A 43 25.74 -25.63 -17.98
C THR A 43 26.53 -24.78 -18.97
N GLY A 44 25.98 -24.52 -20.15
CA GLY A 44 26.67 -23.88 -21.27
C GLY A 44 27.65 -24.80 -22.01
N GLN A 45 27.74 -26.08 -21.63
CA GLN A 45 28.64 -27.06 -22.26
C GLN A 45 27.84 -28.06 -23.09
N ASP A 46 28.38 -28.39 -24.27
CA ASP A 46 27.89 -29.44 -25.16
C ASP A 46 28.95 -30.53 -25.30
N VAL A 47 28.53 -31.80 -25.36
CA VAL A 47 29.40 -32.96 -25.41
C VAL A 47 28.92 -34.01 -26.39
N SER A 48 29.81 -34.80 -26.96
CA SER A 48 29.44 -36.05 -27.60
C SER A 48 29.13 -37.14 -26.56
N LEU A 49 28.44 -38.19 -26.91
CA LEU A 49 28.18 -39.29 -25.98
C LEU A 49 29.48 -39.97 -25.51
N GLU A 50 30.47 -40.10 -26.44
CA GLU A 50 31.77 -40.65 -26.15
C GLU A 50 32.57 -39.77 -25.17
N GLU A 51 32.59 -38.43 -25.40
CA GLU A 51 33.21 -37.48 -24.44
C GLU A 51 32.55 -37.60 -23.06
N TRP A 52 31.21 -37.71 -23.03
CA TRP A 52 30.45 -37.84 -21.78
C TRP A 52 30.85 -39.10 -20.97
N GLU A 53 30.93 -40.23 -21.61
CA GLU A 53 31.34 -41.48 -20.99
C GLU A 53 32.83 -41.48 -20.59
N GLY A 54 33.68 -40.85 -21.41
CA GLY A 54 35.11 -40.68 -21.16
C GLY A 54 35.41 -39.77 -19.98
N PHE A 55 34.57 -38.74 -19.68
CA PHE A 55 34.77 -37.80 -18.57
C PHE A 55 34.90 -38.48 -17.21
N TRP A 56 34.22 -39.59 -17.00
CA TRP A 56 34.18 -40.30 -15.73
C TRP A 56 35.33 -41.35 -15.56
N LYS A 57 35.96 -41.68 -16.67
CA LYS A 57 37.06 -42.63 -16.72
C LYS A 57 38.46 -41.97 -16.80
N ALA A 58 38.51 -40.70 -17.20
CA ALA A 58 39.76 -39.98 -17.46
C ALA A 58 40.54 -39.67 -16.16
N ARG A 59 41.84 -40.02 -16.15
CA ARG A 59 42.77 -39.71 -15.03
C ARG A 59 43.07 -38.19 -14.93
N ARG A 60 42.97 -37.46 -16.04
CA ARG A 60 43.10 -35.99 -16.14
C ARG A 60 41.83 -35.42 -16.74
N ARG A 61 41.12 -34.62 -15.93
CA ARG A 61 39.82 -34.09 -16.34
C ARG A 61 39.94 -32.95 -17.35
N PRO A 62 39.20 -32.98 -18.50
CA PRO A 62 39.19 -31.91 -19.47
C PRO A 62 38.57 -30.61 -18.89
N LYS A 63 38.96 -29.45 -19.43
CA LYS A 63 38.44 -28.12 -19.03
C LYS A 63 36.89 -28.01 -19.05
N LYS A 64 36.26 -28.68 -20.01
CA LYS A 64 34.79 -28.80 -20.07
C LYS A 64 34.19 -29.46 -18.82
N CYS A 65 34.84 -30.48 -18.30
CA CYS A 65 34.42 -31.22 -17.10
C CYS A 65 34.42 -30.32 -15.86
N SER A 66 35.44 -29.49 -15.68
CA SER A 66 35.55 -28.51 -14.59
C SER A 66 34.44 -27.44 -14.68
N SER A 67 34.05 -27.00 -15.88
CA SER A 67 32.97 -26.06 -16.07
C SER A 67 31.61 -26.66 -15.70
N ILE A 68 31.38 -27.92 -16.07
CA ILE A 68 30.16 -28.68 -15.70
C ILE A 68 30.11 -28.87 -14.17
N GLU A 69 31.26 -29.25 -13.59
CA GLU A 69 31.41 -29.42 -12.14
C GLU A 69 31.10 -28.14 -11.37
N ASN A 70 31.63 -27.00 -11.78
CA ASN A 70 31.35 -25.70 -11.19
C ASN A 70 29.84 -25.35 -11.25
N SER A 71 29.22 -25.59 -12.40
CA SER A 71 27.77 -25.36 -12.57
C SER A 71 26.96 -26.24 -11.62
N PHE A 72 27.37 -27.50 -11.42
CA PHE A 72 26.74 -28.42 -10.49
C PHE A 72 26.85 -27.93 -9.05
N TYR A 73 28.07 -27.57 -8.59
CA TYR A 73 28.31 -27.12 -7.22
C TYR A 73 27.58 -25.79 -6.90
N VAL A 74 27.50 -24.87 -7.85
CA VAL A 74 26.73 -23.62 -7.67
C VAL A 74 25.27 -23.94 -7.37
N ILE A 75 24.64 -24.82 -8.16
CA ILE A 75 23.24 -25.19 -7.96
C ILE A 75 23.05 -26.02 -6.68
N ARG A 76 23.92 -27.01 -6.47
CA ARG A 76 23.91 -27.85 -5.26
C ARG A 76 23.98 -27.03 -3.98
N ASN A 77 24.94 -26.11 -3.88
CA ASN A 77 25.14 -25.30 -2.67
C ASN A 77 23.92 -24.44 -2.36
N VAL A 78 23.27 -23.86 -3.38
CA VAL A 78 22.02 -23.10 -3.18
C VAL A 78 20.88 -24.02 -2.75
N VAL A 79 20.76 -25.22 -3.35
CA VAL A 79 19.77 -26.23 -2.96
C VAL A 79 19.98 -26.67 -1.52
N GLU A 80 21.21 -26.95 -1.14
CA GLU A 80 21.59 -27.39 0.22
C GLU A 80 21.21 -26.32 1.27
N GLN A 81 21.59 -25.07 1.05
CA GLN A 81 21.24 -23.94 1.93
C GLN A 81 19.73 -23.73 2.08
N LEU A 82 18.97 -23.90 0.99
CA LEU A 82 17.51 -23.77 1.02
C LEU A 82 16.85 -24.96 1.73
N ALA A 83 17.40 -26.18 1.56
CA ALA A 83 16.91 -27.37 2.23
C ALA A 83 17.16 -27.29 3.75
N GLU A 84 18.36 -26.91 4.20
CA GLU A 84 18.70 -26.73 5.62
C GLU A 84 17.77 -25.78 6.37
N LYS A 85 17.24 -24.77 5.68
CA LYS A 85 16.29 -23.82 6.23
C LYS A 85 14.83 -24.28 6.09
N GLY A 86 14.57 -25.45 5.49
CA GLY A 86 13.21 -25.89 5.16
C GLY A 86 12.49 -25.00 4.15
N GLU A 87 13.22 -24.20 3.40
CA GLU A 87 12.69 -23.12 2.54
C GLU A 87 12.78 -23.42 1.03
N PHE A 88 13.07 -24.68 0.66
CA PHE A 88 13.26 -24.98 -0.76
C PHE A 88 11.98 -24.81 -1.58
N SER A 89 12.11 -24.03 -2.66
CA SER A 89 11.19 -23.99 -3.79
C SER A 89 11.99 -23.67 -5.05
N PHE A 90 11.48 -24.09 -6.24
CA PHE A 90 12.13 -23.74 -7.51
C PHE A 90 12.23 -22.23 -7.70
N ARG A 91 11.23 -21.47 -7.27
CA ARG A 91 11.24 -19.99 -7.31
C ARG A 91 12.39 -19.41 -6.50
N ARG A 92 12.63 -19.90 -5.27
CA ARG A 92 13.75 -19.45 -4.43
C ARG A 92 15.10 -19.89 -4.97
N LEU A 93 15.18 -21.08 -5.58
CA LEU A 93 16.38 -21.56 -6.25
C LEU A 93 16.74 -20.65 -7.43
N GLU A 94 15.80 -20.34 -8.31
CA GLU A 94 16.00 -19.47 -9.47
C GLU A 94 16.41 -18.06 -9.07
N ALA A 95 15.76 -17.50 -8.04
CA ALA A 95 16.12 -16.20 -7.47
C ALA A 95 17.59 -16.17 -6.97
N ARG A 96 18.03 -17.20 -6.23
CA ARG A 96 19.39 -17.28 -5.73
C ARG A 96 20.44 -17.55 -6.82
N LEU A 97 20.06 -18.20 -7.92
CA LEU A 97 20.90 -18.37 -9.09
C LEU A 97 20.97 -17.13 -9.99
N GLY A 98 20.27 -16.05 -9.65
CA GLY A 98 20.17 -14.84 -10.45
C GLY A 98 19.31 -15.01 -11.72
N ARG A 99 18.45 -16.03 -11.76
CA ARG A 99 17.56 -16.35 -12.89
C ARG A 99 16.13 -15.99 -12.55
N THR A 100 15.87 -14.76 -12.13
CA THR A 100 14.51 -14.29 -11.92
C THR A 100 13.88 -13.91 -13.25
N GLU A 101 12.99 -14.75 -13.74
CA GLU A 101 12.08 -14.39 -14.85
C GLU A 101 10.97 -13.45 -14.37
N ASN A 102 10.80 -13.26 -13.06
CA ASN A 102 9.75 -12.43 -12.48
C ASN A 102 10.03 -10.94 -12.73
N THR A 103 9.12 -10.31 -13.42
CA THR A 103 9.12 -8.86 -13.59
C THR A 103 8.49 -8.16 -12.39
N VAL A 104 8.82 -6.89 -12.18
CA VAL A 104 8.17 -6.01 -11.20
C VAL A 104 6.65 -5.97 -11.47
N ASN A 105 6.26 -5.96 -12.74
CA ASN A 105 4.86 -5.96 -13.19
C ASN A 105 4.11 -7.19 -12.67
N GLU A 106 4.63 -8.40 -12.87
CA GLU A 106 4.00 -9.65 -12.42
C GLU A 106 3.85 -9.73 -10.90
N VAL A 107 4.85 -9.27 -10.16
CA VAL A 107 4.77 -9.24 -8.68
C VAL A 107 3.72 -8.23 -8.21
N ILE A 108 3.62 -7.06 -8.84
CA ILE A 108 2.56 -6.08 -8.55
C ILE A 108 1.18 -6.68 -8.87
N GLU A 109 1.01 -7.31 -10.04
CA GLU A 109 -0.26 -7.94 -10.44
C GLU A 109 -0.68 -9.06 -9.48
N ALA A 110 0.26 -9.91 -9.08
CA ALA A 110 0.00 -10.94 -8.07
C ALA A 110 -0.46 -10.32 -6.73
N LYS A 111 0.21 -9.26 -6.28
CA LYS A 111 -0.19 -8.50 -5.09
C LYS A 111 -1.59 -7.89 -5.24
N MET A 112 -1.91 -7.33 -6.40
CA MET A 112 -3.23 -6.77 -6.69
C MET A 112 -4.34 -7.82 -6.59
N LYS A 113 -4.12 -9.04 -7.10
CA LYS A 113 -5.08 -10.16 -6.98
C LYS A 113 -5.35 -10.49 -5.51
N VAL A 114 -4.30 -10.61 -4.69
CA VAL A 114 -4.41 -10.87 -3.24
C VAL A 114 -5.13 -9.72 -2.52
N LEU A 115 -4.84 -8.46 -2.85
CA LEU A 115 -5.52 -7.31 -2.24
C LEU A 115 -7.01 -7.29 -2.56
N MET A 116 -7.38 -7.64 -3.77
CA MET A 116 -8.78 -7.70 -4.19
C MET A 116 -9.54 -8.85 -3.51
N SER A 117 -8.95 -10.03 -3.39
CA SER A 117 -9.57 -11.18 -2.69
C SER A 117 -9.79 -10.90 -1.20
N HIS A 118 -8.96 -10.07 -0.58
CA HIS A 118 -9.13 -9.63 0.81
C HIS A 118 -9.98 -8.34 0.95
N GLY A 119 -10.64 -7.86 -0.09
CA GLY A 119 -11.47 -6.67 -0.06
C GLY A 119 -10.71 -5.35 0.18
N LYS A 120 -9.36 -5.35 0.05
CA LYS A 120 -8.51 -4.16 0.24
C LYS A 120 -8.50 -3.26 -0.99
N VAL A 121 -9.70 -2.82 -1.42
CA VAL A 121 -9.94 -2.11 -2.69
C VAL A 121 -9.08 -0.85 -2.86
N ASN A 122 -8.94 -0.01 -1.82
CA ASN A 122 -8.14 1.21 -1.93
C ASN A 122 -6.65 0.93 -2.11
N SER A 123 -6.15 -0.15 -1.48
CA SER A 123 -4.77 -0.60 -1.71
C SER A 123 -4.60 -1.15 -3.12
N PHE A 124 -5.56 -1.95 -3.62
CA PHE A 124 -5.59 -2.41 -5.01
C PHE A 124 -5.45 -1.24 -5.99
N TYR A 125 -6.26 -0.19 -5.86
CA TYR A 125 -6.19 0.98 -6.76
C TYR A 125 -4.85 1.72 -6.67
N ARG A 126 -4.23 1.78 -5.49
CA ARG A 126 -2.89 2.37 -5.31
C ARG A 126 -1.84 1.57 -6.10
N TYR A 127 -1.83 0.24 -5.97
CA TYR A 127 -0.92 -0.62 -6.72
C TYR A 127 -1.16 -0.54 -8.22
N ARG A 128 -2.43 -0.53 -8.66
CA ARG A 128 -2.81 -0.35 -10.06
C ARG A 128 -2.32 0.97 -10.65
N SER A 129 -2.48 2.07 -9.90
CA SER A 129 -1.99 3.38 -10.35
C SER A 129 -0.46 3.43 -10.43
N THR A 130 0.24 2.78 -9.51
CA THR A 130 1.70 2.66 -9.54
C THR A 130 2.15 1.82 -10.74
N LEU A 131 1.53 0.66 -10.96
CA LEU A 131 1.81 -0.20 -12.12
C LEU A 131 1.65 0.57 -13.42
N HIS A 132 0.51 1.22 -13.62
CA HIS A 132 0.28 2.05 -14.80
C HIS A 132 1.31 3.17 -14.96
N GLY A 133 1.72 3.80 -13.84
CA GLY A 133 2.75 4.85 -13.86
C GLY A 133 4.12 4.35 -14.32
N ILE A 134 4.58 3.17 -13.85
CA ILE A 134 5.86 2.60 -14.28
C ILE A 134 5.80 2.04 -15.71
N GLU A 135 4.66 1.49 -16.12
CA GLU A 135 4.46 0.98 -17.48
C GLU A 135 4.49 2.09 -18.52
N ARG A 136 3.96 3.26 -18.21
CA ARG A 136 4.06 4.44 -19.09
C ARG A 136 5.49 4.94 -19.23
N PHE A 137 6.32 4.76 -18.22
CA PHE A 137 7.73 5.15 -18.24
C PHE A 137 8.62 4.12 -18.92
N ALA A 138 8.46 2.82 -18.62
CA ALA A 138 9.43 1.79 -18.99
C ALA A 138 8.83 0.57 -19.70
N GLY A 139 7.50 0.56 -19.98
CA GLY A 139 6.82 -0.56 -20.64
C GLY A 139 6.38 -1.67 -19.68
N ARG A 140 5.87 -2.76 -20.27
CA ARG A 140 5.20 -3.84 -19.51
C ARG A 140 6.12 -4.96 -19.03
N LYS A 141 7.42 -4.87 -19.24
CA LYS A 141 8.37 -5.92 -18.87
C LYS A 141 9.58 -5.30 -18.16
N ILE A 142 9.39 -4.98 -16.89
CA ILE A 142 10.39 -4.33 -16.05
C ILE A 142 11.01 -5.38 -15.14
N TYR A 143 12.29 -5.69 -15.34
CA TYR A 143 13.03 -6.62 -14.48
C TYR A 143 13.54 -5.92 -13.23
N PHE A 144 13.63 -6.64 -12.11
CA PHE A 144 14.08 -6.09 -10.83
C PHE A 144 15.49 -5.51 -10.89
N ASP A 145 16.40 -6.15 -11.61
CA ASP A 145 17.80 -5.71 -11.79
C ASP A 145 17.93 -4.46 -12.65
N SER A 146 16.95 -4.19 -13.50
CA SER A 146 16.92 -2.96 -14.30
C SER A 146 16.49 -1.73 -13.49
N VAL A 147 15.82 -1.92 -12.35
CA VAL A 147 15.35 -0.83 -11.49
C VAL A 147 16.45 -0.41 -10.52
N THR A 148 17.36 0.42 -11.02
CA THR A 148 18.46 1.01 -10.25
C THR A 148 18.03 2.34 -9.60
N GLU A 149 18.85 2.91 -8.72
CA GLU A 149 18.64 4.26 -8.19
C GLU A 149 18.51 5.31 -9.31
N ASN A 150 19.34 5.24 -10.34
CA ASN A 150 19.27 6.12 -11.50
C ASN A 150 17.96 5.93 -12.29
N TRP A 151 17.49 4.69 -12.42
CA TRP A 151 16.19 4.40 -13.03
C TRP A 151 15.06 5.07 -12.24
N LEU A 152 15.07 4.99 -10.90
CA LEU A 152 14.07 5.63 -10.03
C LEU A 152 14.10 7.16 -10.16
N LYS A 153 15.28 7.78 -10.20
CA LYS A 153 15.44 9.23 -10.43
C LYS A 153 14.87 9.65 -11.77
N LYS A 154 15.13 8.89 -12.84
CA LYS A 154 14.56 9.15 -14.17
C LYS A 154 13.04 8.97 -14.20
N CYS A 155 12.52 7.94 -13.54
CA CYS A 155 11.10 7.69 -13.40
C CYS A 155 10.39 8.82 -12.64
N GLU A 156 10.98 9.30 -11.55
CA GLU A 156 10.50 10.48 -10.82
C GLU A 156 10.45 11.73 -11.70
N ALA A 157 11.53 12.01 -12.43
CA ALA A 157 11.60 13.16 -13.34
C ALA A 157 10.53 13.07 -14.44
N PHE A 158 10.31 11.87 -15.00
CA PHE A 158 9.25 11.62 -15.96
C PHE A 158 7.87 11.94 -15.37
N TRP A 159 7.55 11.47 -14.17
CA TRP A 159 6.27 11.76 -13.52
C TRP A 159 6.09 13.23 -13.17
N ARG A 160 7.17 13.94 -12.79
CA ARG A 160 7.13 15.40 -12.58
C ARG A 160 6.80 16.14 -13.88
N LYS A 161 7.41 15.73 -14.99
CA LYS A 161 7.11 16.27 -16.33
C LYS A 161 5.66 16.02 -16.75
N GLU A 162 5.08 14.90 -16.34
CA GLU A 162 3.65 14.59 -16.52
C GLU A 162 2.71 15.37 -15.58
N GLY A 163 3.21 16.27 -14.77
CA GLY A 163 2.40 17.06 -13.83
C GLY A 163 2.01 16.33 -12.54
N LYS A 164 2.64 15.18 -12.21
CA LYS A 164 2.38 14.51 -10.93
C LYS A 164 2.95 15.33 -9.78
N ASN A 165 2.14 15.56 -8.76
CA ASN A 165 2.60 16.24 -7.54
C ASN A 165 3.47 15.31 -6.67
N SER A 166 4.25 15.91 -5.75
CA SER A 166 5.17 15.19 -4.87
C SER A 166 4.47 14.13 -4.00
N THR A 167 3.21 14.34 -3.61
CA THR A 167 2.43 13.37 -2.85
C THR A 167 2.14 12.09 -3.66
N SER A 168 1.75 12.24 -4.93
CA SER A 168 1.51 11.09 -5.81
C SER A 168 2.79 10.31 -6.07
N ILE A 169 3.90 11.01 -6.32
CA ILE A 169 5.23 10.41 -6.52
C ILE A 169 5.67 9.65 -5.26
N ASN A 170 5.52 10.24 -4.08
CA ASN A 170 5.81 9.58 -2.80
C ASN A 170 5.02 8.27 -2.65
N ILE A 171 3.72 8.29 -2.97
CA ILE A 171 2.86 7.09 -2.90
C ILE A 171 3.35 6.01 -3.87
N TYR A 172 3.71 6.37 -5.11
CA TYR A 172 4.19 5.42 -6.11
C TYR A 172 5.53 4.81 -5.69
N MET A 173 6.48 5.63 -5.24
CA MET A 173 7.79 5.16 -4.78
C MET A 173 7.69 4.28 -3.53
N LYS A 174 6.83 4.64 -2.55
CA LYS A 174 6.56 3.77 -1.39
C LYS A 174 5.92 2.44 -1.78
N THR A 175 5.08 2.45 -2.80
CA THR A 175 4.47 1.23 -3.32
C THR A 175 5.52 0.34 -3.98
N LEU A 176 6.42 0.90 -4.80
CA LEU A 176 7.56 0.18 -5.38
C LEU A 176 8.48 -0.38 -4.29
N LYS A 177 8.86 0.43 -3.30
CA LYS A 177 9.66 -0.05 -2.15
C LYS A 177 9.00 -1.25 -1.46
N SER A 178 7.67 -1.21 -1.26
CA SER A 178 6.93 -2.34 -0.68
C SER A 178 6.99 -3.60 -1.55
N ILE A 179 7.04 -3.47 -2.88
CA ILE A 179 7.20 -4.59 -3.83
C ILE A 179 8.62 -5.16 -3.74
N PHE A 180 9.65 -4.31 -3.67
CA PHE A 180 11.03 -4.77 -3.51
C PHE A 180 11.23 -5.50 -2.18
N ASN A 181 10.68 -4.98 -1.08
CA ASN A 181 10.72 -5.66 0.23
C ASN A 181 10.01 -7.02 0.17
N GLN A 182 8.83 -7.08 -0.46
CA GLN A 182 8.11 -8.35 -0.65
C GLN A 182 8.94 -9.33 -1.49
N ALA A 183 9.60 -8.85 -2.55
CA ALA A 183 10.43 -9.69 -3.42
C ALA A 183 11.69 -10.21 -2.69
N LEU A 184 12.24 -9.44 -1.75
CA LEU A 184 13.31 -9.87 -0.83
C LEU A 184 12.83 -10.96 0.13
N GLU A 185 11.70 -10.72 0.81
CA GLU A 185 11.09 -11.69 1.75
C GLU A 185 10.74 -13.00 1.06
N ASP A 186 10.20 -12.93 -0.17
CA ASP A 186 9.88 -14.09 -1.01
C ASP A 186 11.12 -14.76 -1.62
N GLY A 187 12.32 -14.17 -1.46
CA GLY A 187 13.57 -14.66 -2.07
C GLY A 187 13.59 -14.56 -3.59
N ILE A 188 12.83 -13.65 -4.16
CA ILE A 188 12.83 -13.39 -5.61
C ILE A 188 14.08 -12.62 -6.02
N ILE A 189 14.53 -11.69 -5.18
CA ILE A 189 15.72 -10.86 -5.39
C ILE A 189 16.66 -10.96 -4.19
N ARG A 190 17.93 -10.52 -4.37
CA ARG A 190 18.92 -10.34 -3.33
C ARG A 190 18.95 -8.88 -2.86
N GLU A 191 19.46 -8.63 -1.63
CA GLU A 191 19.61 -7.27 -1.09
C GLU A 191 20.44 -6.36 -2.00
N SER A 192 21.46 -6.90 -2.67
CA SER A 192 22.31 -6.16 -3.61
C SER A 192 21.56 -5.56 -4.83
N ILE A 193 20.36 -6.05 -5.12
CA ILE A 193 19.51 -5.56 -6.22
C ILE A 193 18.50 -4.51 -5.72
N ASN A 194 18.33 -4.35 -4.40
CA ASN A 194 17.35 -3.46 -3.82
C ASN A 194 17.79 -1.98 -3.92
N PRO A 195 17.18 -1.16 -4.79
CA PRO A 195 17.56 0.23 -4.95
C PRO A 195 17.11 1.14 -3.79
N PHE A 196 16.31 0.60 -2.86
CA PHE A 196 15.81 1.29 -1.66
C PHE A 196 16.55 0.89 -0.38
N GLY A 197 17.66 0.14 -0.49
CA GLY A 197 18.47 -0.31 0.62
C GLY A 197 19.17 0.85 1.35
N LYS A 198 20.10 0.50 2.26
CA LYS A 198 20.90 1.48 2.99
C LYS A 198 21.74 2.31 1.99
N ASN A 199 21.63 3.63 2.06
CA ASN A 199 22.24 4.58 1.12
C ASN A 199 21.71 4.49 -0.33
N GLY A 200 20.52 3.87 -0.55
CA GLY A 200 19.85 3.84 -1.84
C GLY A 200 18.95 5.05 -2.09
N TYR A 201 18.01 4.90 -3.03
CA TYR A 201 17.10 5.97 -3.43
C TYR A 201 16.24 6.47 -2.25
N GLU A 202 16.34 7.78 -1.99
CA GLU A 202 15.52 8.46 -1.00
C GLU A 202 14.18 8.90 -1.61
N ILE A 203 13.09 8.44 -0.98
CA ILE A 203 11.73 8.76 -1.45
C ILE A 203 11.41 10.22 -1.11
N PRO A 204 11.02 11.06 -2.08
CA PRO A 204 10.69 12.45 -1.84
C PRO A 204 9.61 12.61 -0.75
N ALA A 205 9.80 13.58 0.15
CA ALA A 205 8.80 13.90 1.14
C ALA A 205 7.49 14.35 0.49
N SER A 206 6.35 13.95 1.08
CA SER A 206 5.05 14.44 0.64
C SER A 206 4.70 15.71 1.40
N SER A 207 4.48 16.81 0.70
CA SER A 207 3.84 17.99 1.28
C SER A 207 2.32 17.85 1.15
N SER A 208 1.62 17.56 2.23
CA SER A 208 0.16 17.64 2.24
C SER A 208 -0.25 19.06 2.63
N ARG A 209 -1.12 19.69 1.84
CA ARG A 209 -1.81 20.92 2.27
C ARG A 209 -2.70 20.57 3.45
N LYS A 210 -2.30 21.00 4.65
CA LYS A 210 -3.14 20.90 5.84
C LYS A 210 -4.12 22.08 5.80
N MET A 211 -5.35 21.82 5.36
CA MET A 211 -6.38 22.85 5.32
C MET A 211 -7.33 22.66 6.49
N ALA A 212 -7.21 23.54 7.46
CA ALA A 212 -8.15 23.66 8.56
C ALA A 212 -8.89 25.00 8.45
N LEU A 213 -10.18 24.98 8.70
CA LEU A 213 -11.03 26.16 8.79
C LEU A 213 -10.98 26.73 10.21
N SER A 214 -11.11 28.04 10.34
CA SER A 214 -11.24 28.72 11.63
C SER A 214 -12.63 28.46 12.24
N LYS A 215 -12.77 28.72 13.55
CA LYS A 215 -14.05 28.61 14.26
C LYS A 215 -15.11 29.52 13.65
N SER A 216 -14.74 30.76 13.24
CA SER A 216 -15.65 31.69 12.55
C SER A 216 -16.12 31.14 11.22
N GLN A 217 -15.23 30.65 10.36
CA GLN A 217 -15.61 30.04 9.09
C GLN A 217 -16.52 28.83 9.26
N ILE A 218 -16.32 28.02 10.29
CA ILE A 218 -17.20 26.88 10.60
C ILE A 218 -18.59 27.38 11.03
N GLU A 219 -18.65 28.46 11.79
CA GLU A 219 -19.94 29.07 12.15
C GLU A 219 -20.65 29.68 10.94
N ASP A 220 -19.94 30.31 10.00
CA ASP A 220 -20.49 30.79 8.75
C ASP A 220 -21.07 29.65 7.90
N ILE A 221 -20.34 28.54 7.81
CA ILE A 221 -20.80 27.29 7.15
C ILE A 221 -22.09 26.77 7.82
N ARG A 222 -22.12 26.75 9.15
CA ARG A 222 -23.27 26.30 9.93
C ARG A 222 -24.53 27.13 9.62
N ARG A 223 -24.33 28.44 9.52
CA ARG A 223 -25.44 29.41 9.30
C ARG A 223 -25.85 29.54 7.86
N TRP A 224 -25.01 29.10 6.93
CA TRP A 224 -25.31 29.25 5.49
C TRP A 224 -26.65 28.61 5.12
N LYS A 225 -27.40 29.30 4.31
CA LYS A 225 -28.70 28.88 3.76
C LYS A 225 -28.69 29.03 2.25
N GLY A 226 -29.26 28.07 1.56
CA GLY A 226 -29.33 28.11 0.09
C GLY A 226 -30.04 26.88 -0.47
N ASP A 227 -29.52 26.30 -1.52
CA ASP A 227 -30.07 25.10 -2.14
C ASP A 227 -30.15 23.92 -1.16
N ALA A 228 -31.30 23.24 -1.13
CA ALA A 228 -31.57 22.14 -0.19
C ALA A 228 -30.61 20.96 -0.35
N GLU A 229 -30.11 20.69 -1.57
CA GLU A 229 -29.13 19.64 -1.78
C GLU A 229 -27.74 20.04 -1.18
N ILE A 230 -27.35 21.30 -1.34
CA ILE A 230 -26.12 21.81 -0.76
C ILE A 230 -26.23 21.85 0.77
N GLU A 231 -27.39 22.24 1.32
CA GLU A 231 -27.64 22.16 2.77
C GLU A 231 -27.49 20.74 3.32
N TYR A 232 -28.02 19.74 2.61
CA TYR A 232 -27.84 18.33 2.97
C TYR A 232 -26.36 17.93 3.03
N TRP A 233 -25.56 18.31 2.03
CA TRP A 233 -24.12 18.00 2.02
C TRP A 233 -23.34 18.79 3.09
N ARG A 234 -23.74 20.04 3.37
CA ARG A 234 -23.23 20.83 4.50
C ARG A 234 -23.49 20.11 5.82
N ASP A 235 -24.66 19.58 6.03
CA ASP A 235 -25.02 18.84 7.24
C ASP A 235 -24.18 17.60 7.43
N LEU A 236 -23.90 16.82 6.38
CA LEU A 236 -23.00 15.69 6.46
C LEU A 236 -21.56 16.12 6.80
N TRP A 237 -21.10 17.23 6.22
CA TRP A 237 -19.79 17.79 6.53
C TRP A 237 -19.72 18.26 7.99
N MET A 238 -20.73 18.99 8.46
CA MET A 238 -20.84 19.44 9.85
C MET A 238 -20.92 18.28 10.82
N PHE A 239 -21.69 17.25 10.52
CA PHE A 239 -21.75 16.04 11.33
C PHE A 239 -20.35 15.38 11.43
N SER A 240 -19.65 15.25 10.31
CA SER A 240 -18.29 14.73 10.31
C SER A 240 -17.36 15.55 11.22
N TYR A 241 -17.44 16.88 11.16
CA TYR A 241 -16.64 17.78 12.01
C TYR A 241 -16.97 17.58 13.50
N LEU A 242 -18.24 17.58 13.88
CA LEU A 242 -18.71 17.45 15.26
C LEU A 242 -18.45 16.05 15.83
N CYS A 243 -18.51 15.01 15.01
CA CYS A 243 -18.22 13.63 15.39
C CYS A 243 -16.71 13.33 15.29
N ASN A 244 -15.89 14.10 16.02
CA ASN A 244 -14.43 13.95 16.12
C ASN A 244 -13.71 13.90 14.77
N GLY A 245 -14.22 14.59 13.76
CA GLY A 245 -13.68 14.53 12.40
C GLY A 245 -13.74 13.12 11.81
N ILE A 246 -14.82 12.39 12.00
CA ILE A 246 -15.03 11.04 11.48
C ILE A 246 -14.86 10.99 9.97
N ASN A 247 -14.19 9.95 9.43
CA ASN A 247 -14.09 9.82 7.98
C ASN A 247 -15.47 9.46 7.37
N PHE A 248 -15.76 9.96 6.20
CA PHE A 248 -17.03 9.70 5.50
C PHE A 248 -17.31 8.20 5.37
N ARG A 249 -16.30 7.37 5.12
CA ARG A 249 -16.50 5.92 5.09
C ARG A 249 -17.07 5.39 6.41
N ASP A 250 -16.53 5.80 7.54
CA ASP A 250 -16.97 5.31 8.85
C ASP A 250 -18.35 5.92 9.18
N MET A 251 -18.54 7.22 8.91
CA MET A 251 -19.81 7.94 9.11
C MET A 251 -20.98 7.33 8.36
N LEU A 252 -20.81 6.96 7.10
CA LEU A 252 -21.88 6.41 6.26
C LEU A 252 -22.38 5.04 6.71
N PHE A 253 -21.61 4.33 7.53
CA PHE A 253 -21.96 3.03 8.08
C PHE A 253 -22.33 3.08 9.57
N LEU A 254 -22.47 4.29 10.18
CA LEU A 254 -23.01 4.46 11.53
C LEU A 254 -24.48 4.08 11.55
N ARG A 255 -24.87 3.37 12.60
CA ARG A 255 -26.24 2.96 12.88
C ARG A 255 -26.75 3.63 14.15
N TYR A 256 -28.05 3.70 14.32
CA TYR A 256 -28.63 4.24 15.54
C TYR A 256 -28.22 3.48 16.80
N LYS A 257 -27.95 2.18 16.72
CA LYS A 257 -27.40 1.37 17.85
C LYS A 257 -26.00 1.77 18.28
N ASP A 258 -25.25 2.48 17.42
CA ASP A 258 -23.91 2.99 17.74
C ASP A 258 -23.99 4.26 18.63
N ILE A 259 -25.22 4.75 18.89
CA ILE A 259 -25.51 5.84 19.81
C ILE A 259 -25.95 5.21 21.13
N CYS A 260 -25.13 5.36 22.18
CA CYS A 260 -25.43 4.88 23.52
C CYS A 260 -25.00 5.92 24.56
N ASP A 261 -25.83 6.14 25.56
CA ASP A 261 -25.55 7.06 26.68
C ASP A 261 -25.14 8.48 26.24
N GLY A 262 -25.71 8.98 25.15
CA GLY A 262 -25.41 10.31 24.61
C GLY A 262 -24.09 10.41 23.84
N GLU A 263 -23.46 9.28 23.51
CA GLU A 263 -22.25 9.22 22.69
C GLU A 263 -22.41 8.33 21.47
N ILE A 264 -21.73 8.69 20.38
CA ILE A 264 -21.53 7.81 19.22
C ILE A 264 -20.23 7.05 19.44
N THR A 265 -20.28 5.72 19.37
CA THR A 265 -19.12 4.86 19.48
C THR A 265 -18.81 4.18 18.17
N PHE A 266 -17.56 4.26 17.73
CA PHE A 266 -17.14 3.62 16.48
C PHE A 266 -15.67 3.23 16.44
N ILE A 267 -15.34 2.29 15.55
CA ILE A 267 -13.96 1.87 15.26
C ILE A 267 -13.59 2.31 13.86
N ARG A 268 -12.45 2.97 13.71
CA ARG A 268 -11.98 3.38 12.38
C ARG A 268 -11.69 2.18 11.49
N SER A 269 -12.42 2.03 10.40
CA SER A 269 -12.25 0.93 9.44
C SER A 269 -10.83 0.83 8.85
N LYS A 270 -10.12 1.97 8.71
CA LYS A 270 -8.73 2.00 8.20
C LYS A 270 -7.74 1.28 9.12
N THR A 271 -7.97 1.29 10.43
CA THR A 271 -7.04 0.77 11.45
C THR A 271 -7.61 -0.43 12.21
N ALA A 272 -8.85 -0.80 11.99
CA ALA A 272 -9.53 -1.91 12.67
C ALA A 272 -8.77 -3.25 12.56
N HIS A 273 -8.13 -3.52 11.40
CA HIS A 273 -7.41 -4.78 11.16
C HIS A 273 -5.90 -4.70 11.41
N SER A 274 -5.37 -3.54 11.79
CA SER A 274 -3.92 -3.36 12.01
C SER A 274 -3.48 -3.58 13.46
N ARG A 275 -4.41 -3.87 14.37
CA ARG A 275 -4.16 -4.04 15.80
C ARG A 275 -4.85 -5.29 16.33
N LYS A 276 -4.24 -5.93 17.35
CA LYS A 276 -4.86 -7.01 18.11
C LYS A 276 -6.12 -6.52 18.85
N GLN A 277 -6.12 -5.27 19.32
CA GLN A 277 -7.27 -4.62 19.93
C GLN A 277 -7.54 -3.28 19.21
N PRO A 278 -8.64 -3.18 18.44
CA PRO A 278 -9.04 -1.93 17.80
C PRO A 278 -9.40 -0.87 18.85
N LYS A 279 -8.97 0.38 18.66
CA LYS A 279 -9.33 1.49 19.54
C LYS A 279 -10.75 1.94 19.21
N VAL A 280 -11.63 1.90 20.18
CA VAL A 280 -12.97 2.50 20.12
C VAL A 280 -12.83 4.01 20.28
N ILE A 281 -13.55 4.76 19.49
CA ILE A 281 -13.63 6.23 19.56
C ILE A 281 -15.01 6.59 20.09
N HIS A 282 -15.05 7.50 21.03
CA HIS A 282 -16.24 8.05 21.64
C HIS A 282 -16.41 9.50 21.19
N ALA A 283 -17.59 9.84 20.66
CA ALA A 283 -17.92 11.19 20.23
C ALA A 283 -19.26 11.62 20.88
N PRO A 284 -19.25 12.57 21.80
CA PRO A 284 -20.49 13.06 22.43
C PRO A 284 -21.47 13.60 21.37
N VAL A 285 -22.74 13.25 21.48
CA VAL A 285 -23.80 13.75 20.61
C VAL A 285 -24.15 15.16 21.03
N THR A 286 -23.79 16.13 20.23
CA THR A 286 -24.15 17.53 20.46
C THR A 286 -25.60 17.82 20.00
N PRO A 287 -26.27 18.86 20.55
CA PRO A 287 -27.60 19.27 20.09
C PRO A 287 -27.67 19.45 18.55
N LEU A 288 -26.65 20.08 17.97
CA LEU A 288 -26.58 20.28 16.52
C LEU A 288 -26.47 18.94 15.75
N MET A 289 -25.76 17.93 16.30
CA MET A 289 -25.74 16.60 15.67
C MET A 289 -27.14 15.96 15.70
N SER A 290 -27.88 16.12 16.78
CA SER A 290 -29.26 15.64 16.89
C SER A 290 -30.17 16.31 15.85
N GLU A 291 -30.10 17.65 15.70
CA GLU A 291 -30.81 18.38 14.66
C GLU A 291 -30.45 17.88 13.24
N ILE A 292 -29.16 17.65 12.96
CA ILE A 292 -28.70 17.11 11.67
C ILE A 292 -29.27 15.71 11.45
N MET A 293 -29.29 14.85 12.44
CA MET A 293 -29.85 13.51 12.33
C MET A 293 -31.37 13.55 12.08
N GLN A 294 -32.08 14.51 12.66
CA GLN A 294 -33.52 14.67 12.44
C GLN A 294 -33.87 15.13 11.00
N ARG A 295 -33.16 16.15 10.47
CA ARG A 295 -33.47 16.71 9.15
C ARG A 295 -32.82 16.00 7.98
N SER A 296 -31.62 15.44 8.16
CA SER A 296 -30.76 14.84 7.11
C SER A 296 -30.53 13.36 7.26
N GLY A 297 -30.95 12.77 8.37
CA GLY A 297 -30.85 11.33 8.64
C GLY A 297 -32.07 10.53 8.19
N ASN A 298 -32.01 9.21 8.41
CA ASN A 298 -33.10 8.28 8.06
C ASN A 298 -34.24 8.20 9.10
N GLY A 299 -34.07 8.80 10.30
CA GLY A 299 -34.94 8.55 11.45
C GLY A 299 -34.73 7.11 12.02
N ALA A 300 -34.74 6.99 13.35
CA ALA A 300 -34.56 5.68 13.99
C ALA A 300 -35.81 4.79 13.84
N GLU A 301 -36.98 5.36 13.98
CA GLU A 301 -38.30 4.67 13.88
C GLU A 301 -38.34 3.33 14.67
N GLY A 302 -37.67 3.29 15.81
CA GLY A 302 -37.57 2.06 16.63
C GLY A 302 -36.64 0.96 16.09
N HIS A 303 -35.89 1.20 14.99
CA HIS A 303 -34.99 0.23 14.39
C HIS A 303 -33.53 0.58 14.68
N PRO A 304 -32.89 0.01 15.70
CA PRO A 304 -31.51 0.35 16.11
C PRO A 304 -30.45 -0.01 15.04
N ASP A 305 -30.72 -0.98 14.19
CA ASP A 305 -29.82 -1.40 13.11
C ASP A 305 -29.91 -0.53 11.86
N LYS A 306 -30.82 0.44 11.80
CA LYS A 306 -30.95 1.37 10.67
C LYS A 306 -29.74 2.30 10.61
N PHE A 307 -29.21 2.53 9.42
CA PHE A 307 -28.12 3.49 9.22
C PHE A 307 -28.61 4.92 9.48
N ILE A 308 -27.76 5.74 10.11
CA ILE A 308 -28.09 7.15 10.40
C ILE A 308 -28.33 7.90 9.08
N PHE A 309 -27.48 7.68 8.06
CA PHE A 309 -27.61 8.35 6.76
C PHE A 309 -28.01 7.38 5.64
N ARG A 310 -28.75 7.90 4.65
CA ARG A 310 -29.45 7.14 3.59
C ARG A 310 -28.59 6.45 2.54
N HIS A 311 -27.26 6.56 2.59
CA HIS A 311 -26.40 6.13 1.49
C HIS A 311 -26.06 4.65 1.51
N ALA A 312 -25.81 4.06 2.69
CA ALA A 312 -25.47 2.65 2.84
C ALA A 312 -26.73 1.79 2.98
N LYS A 313 -26.67 0.57 2.42
CA LYS A 313 -27.75 -0.44 2.52
C LYS A 313 -27.32 -1.65 3.37
N GLY A 314 -26.03 -1.79 3.68
CA GLY A 314 -25.48 -2.87 4.52
C GLY A 314 -25.27 -4.21 3.82
N LYS A 315 -25.50 -4.27 2.52
CA LYS A 315 -25.33 -5.46 1.67
C LYS A 315 -24.22 -5.28 0.62
N GLU A 316 -23.53 -4.15 0.67
CA GLU A 316 -22.52 -3.78 -0.32
C GLU A 316 -21.26 -4.66 -0.19
N LYS A 317 -20.79 -5.18 -1.33
CA LYS A 317 -19.50 -5.82 -1.44
C LYS A 317 -18.37 -4.77 -1.28
N PRO A 318 -17.14 -5.15 -0.93
CA PRO A 318 -16.04 -4.21 -0.70
C PRO A 318 -15.80 -3.20 -1.83
N LEU A 319 -15.97 -3.61 -3.09
CA LEU A 319 -15.87 -2.73 -4.25
C LEU A 319 -17.01 -1.70 -4.29
N GLU A 320 -18.23 -2.14 -4.04
CA GLU A 320 -19.43 -1.29 -4.01
C GLU A 320 -19.33 -0.27 -2.88
N VAL A 321 -18.87 -0.68 -1.69
CA VAL A 321 -18.56 0.24 -0.59
C VAL A 321 -17.55 1.31 -1.04
N SER A 322 -16.48 0.93 -1.72
CA SER A 322 -15.47 1.89 -2.18
C SER A 322 -16.03 2.85 -3.22
N MET A 323 -16.88 2.38 -4.11
CA MET A 323 -17.55 3.22 -5.13
C MET A 323 -18.57 4.17 -4.49
N LEU A 324 -19.39 3.67 -3.58
CA LEU A 324 -20.36 4.46 -2.81
C LEU A 324 -19.68 5.61 -2.07
N VAL A 325 -18.66 5.29 -1.27
CA VAL A 325 -17.92 6.29 -0.48
C VAL A 325 -17.29 7.36 -1.38
N ARG A 326 -16.69 6.95 -2.52
CA ARG A 326 -16.12 7.90 -3.49
C ARG A 326 -17.18 8.81 -4.09
N LYS A 327 -18.35 8.27 -4.47
CA LYS A 327 -19.46 9.06 -5.01
C LYS A 327 -19.91 10.09 -3.98
N VAL A 328 -20.17 9.69 -2.75
CA VAL A 328 -20.62 10.57 -1.67
C VAL A 328 -19.59 11.67 -1.37
N ILE A 329 -18.31 11.31 -1.25
CA ILE A 329 -17.22 12.28 -1.05
C ILE A 329 -17.15 13.28 -2.22
N SER A 330 -17.29 12.81 -3.45
CA SER A 330 -17.27 13.68 -4.64
C SER A 330 -18.42 14.66 -4.63
N SER A 331 -19.65 14.20 -4.36
CA SER A 331 -20.82 15.07 -4.28
C SER A 331 -20.71 16.10 -3.16
N CYS A 332 -20.31 15.66 -1.97
CA CYS A 332 -20.07 16.57 -0.84
C CYS A 332 -18.98 17.61 -1.15
N ASN A 333 -17.87 17.19 -1.75
CA ASN A 333 -16.79 18.14 -2.12
C ASN A 333 -17.25 19.15 -3.18
N SER A 334 -18.09 18.75 -4.13
CA SER A 334 -18.67 19.67 -5.12
C SER A 334 -19.59 20.69 -4.46
N ALA A 335 -20.46 20.25 -3.55
CA ALA A 335 -21.33 21.15 -2.78
C ALA A 335 -20.52 22.11 -1.88
N MET A 336 -19.49 21.60 -1.18
CA MET A 336 -18.62 22.44 -0.35
C MET A 336 -17.82 23.47 -1.16
N LYS A 337 -17.51 23.18 -2.41
CA LYS A 337 -16.85 24.15 -3.30
C LYS A 337 -17.79 25.31 -3.64
N ILE A 338 -19.07 25.04 -3.91
CA ILE A 338 -20.08 26.08 -4.18
C ILE A 338 -20.29 26.92 -2.92
N LEU A 339 -20.55 26.28 -1.78
CA LEU A 339 -20.76 26.95 -0.50
C LEU A 339 -19.55 27.82 -0.12
N ALA A 340 -18.33 27.35 -0.33
CA ALA A 340 -17.13 28.12 -0.06
C ALA A 340 -17.03 29.38 -0.95
N ALA A 341 -17.45 29.28 -2.22
CA ALA A 341 -17.48 30.42 -3.12
C ALA A 341 -18.51 31.48 -2.66
N ASP A 342 -19.68 31.06 -2.24
CA ASP A 342 -20.73 31.95 -1.72
C ASP A 342 -20.31 32.68 -0.44
N LEU A 343 -19.56 31.98 0.43
CA LEU A 343 -19.03 32.56 1.67
C LEU A 343 -17.71 33.36 1.48
N GLY A 344 -17.14 33.39 0.27
CA GLY A 344 -15.86 34.04 0.02
C GLY A 344 -14.67 33.40 0.76
N ILE A 345 -14.77 32.13 1.16
CA ILE A 345 -13.70 31.38 1.85
C ILE A 345 -12.97 30.44 0.88
N PRO A 346 -11.70 30.05 1.21
CA PRO A 346 -10.99 29.08 0.39
C PRO A 346 -11.74 27.75 0.25
N ALA A 347 -11.78 27.20 -0.97
CA ALA A 347 -12.42 25.91 -1.23
C ALA A 347 -11.84 24.80 -0.33
N PHE A 348 -12.70 24.04 0.30
CA PHE A 348 -12.35 22.98 1.24
C PHE A 348 -13.03 21.65 0.87
N SER A 349 -12.53 20.57 1.44
CA SER A 349 -13.01 19.21 1.16
C SER A 349 -13.59 18.56 2.41
N THR A 350 -14.19 17.38 2.25
CA THR A 350 -14.64 16.53 3.35
C THR A 350 -13.52 16.25 4.38
N TYR A 351 -12.26 16.19 3.93
CA TYR A 351 -11.13 15.95 4.82
C TYR A 351 -10.79 17.17 5.71
N ALA A 352 -11.17 18.36 5.29
CA ALA A 352 -11.03 19.58 6.09
C ALA A 352 -11.80 19.52 7.41
N ALA A 353 -12.93 18.79 7.47
CA ALA A 353 -13.69 18.60 8.71
C ALA A 353 -12.79 18.04 9.83
N ARG A 354 -12.03 17.01 9.53
CA ARG A 354 -11.11 16.39 10.50
C ARG A 354 -9.92 17.29 10.86
N HIS A 355 -9.35 18.01 9.90
CA HIS A 355 -8.28 18.96 10.18
C HIS A 355 -8.78 20.13 11.02
N SER A 356 -9.97 20.63 10.74
CA SER A 356 -10.59 21.72 11.47
C SER A 356 -10.92 21.31 12.91
N PHE A 357 -11.51 20.12 13.12
CA PHE A 357 -11.73 19.57 14.45
C PHE A 357 -10.45 19.61 15.32
N ALA A 358 -9.38 19.01 14.80
CA ALA A 358 -8.13 18.94 15.53
C ALA A 358 -7.50 20.33 15.79
N THR A 359 -7.57 21.23 14.78
CA THR A 359 -6.96 22.56 14.88
C THR A 359 -7.77 23.48 15.80
N VAL A 360 -9.10 23.43 15.75
CA VAL A 360 -9.96 24.22 16.66
C VAL A 360 -9.75 23.79 18.11
N LEU A 361 -9.72 22.48 18.39
CA LEU A 361 -9.44 21.99 19.74
C LEU A 361 -8.04 22.40 20.22
N LYS A 362 -7.02 22.30 19.39
CA LYS A 362 -5.68 22.77 19.75
C LYS A 362 -5.68 24.26 20.09
N LYS A 363 -6.33 25.09 19.26
CA LYS A 363 -6.42 26.54 19.50
C LYS A 363 -7.23 26.93 20.73
N SER A 364 -8.14 26.06 21.17
CA SER A 364 -8.87 26.23 22.44
C SER A 364 -8.09 25.76 23.67
N GLY A 365 -6.84 25.31 23.50
CA GLY A 365 -5.98 24.87 24.61
C GLY A 365 -6.23 23.42 25.05
N THR A 366 -7.00 22.64 24.29
CA THR A 366 -7.27 21.22 24.59
C THR A 366 -5.97 20.41 24.55
N ASP A 367 -5.81 19.53 25.52
CA ASP A 367 -4.66 18.63 25.61
C ASP A 367 -4.50 17.75 24.35
N ILE A 368 -3.26 17.60 23.90
CA ILE A 368 -2.96 16.87 22.66
C ILE A 368 -3.27 15.36 22.76
N SER A 369 -3.23 14.81 23.98
CA SER A 369 -3.57 13.41 24.21
C SER A 369 -5.07 13.17 23.99
N PHE A 370 -5.93 14.09 24.43
CA PHE A 370 -7.37 14.06 24.16
C PHE A 370 -7.64 14.16 22.64
N ILE A 371 -6.98 15.11 21.96
CA ILE A 371 -7.13 15.24 20.48
C ILE A 371 -6.68 13.96 19.78
N SER A 372 -5.56 13.37 20.21
CA SER A 372 -5.04 12.11 19.68
C SER A 372 -6.01 10.95 19.90
N GLU A 373 -6.62 10.90 21.07
CA GLU A 373 -7.63 9.90 21.41
C GLU A 373 -8.87 10.05 20.57
N SER A 374 -9.46 11.22 20.52
CA SER A 374 -10.65 11.55 19.72
C SER A 374 -10.46 11.27 18.23
N LEU A 375 -9.25 11.47 17.71
CA LEU A 375 -8.90 11.14 16.33
C LEU A 375 -8.61 9.64 16.12
N GLY A 376 -8.50 8.84 17.16
CA GLY A 376 -8.10 7.43 17.09
C GLY A 376 -6.68 7.25 16.55
N HIS A 377 -5.75 8.16 16.84
CA HIS A 377 -4.34 8.05 16.45
C HIS A 377 -3.60 7.03 17.33
N THR A 378 -2.53 6.46 16.78
CA THR A 378 -1.72 5.44 17.47
C THR A 378 -0.61 6.03 18.30
N SER A 379 -0.24 7.28 18.04
CA SER A 379 0.77 8.02 18.79
C SER A 379 0.49 9.52 18.74
N ILE A 380 0.95 10.24 19.75
CA ILE A 380 0.88 11.70 19.83
C ILE A 380 1.62 12.33 18.64
N ALA A 381 2.78 11.80 18.25
CA ALA A 381 3.55 12.28 17.11
C ALA A 381 2.73 12.29 15.78
N MET A 382 1.78 11.38 15.62
CA MET A 382 0.85 11.44 14.46
C MET A 382 -0.07 12.64 14.55
N THR A 383 -0.48 13.02 15.75
CA THR A 383 -1.35 14.19 15.99
C THR A 383 -0.56 15.48 15.78
N GLU A 384 0.66 15.57 16.29
CA GLU A 384 1.56 16.71 16.08
C GLU A 384 1.82 16.96 14.59
N ASN A 385 2.13 15.91 13.85
CA ASN A 385 2.27 15.98 12.38
C ASN A 385 0.97 16.39 11.66
N TYR A 386 -0.18 16.19 12.29
CA TYR A 386 -1.49 16.52 11.75
C TYR A 386 -1.88 17.97 11.99
N LEU A 387 -1.46 18.53 13.11
CA LEU A 387 -1.75 19.89 13.52
C LEU A 387 -0.92 20.90 12.70
N ALA A 388 -1.51 22.05 12.43
CA ALA A 388 -0.79 23.18 11.88
C ALA A 388 0.20 23.72 12.93
N GLY A 389 1.30 24.32 12.46
CA GLY A 389 2.20 25.11 13.36
C GLY A 389 1.45 26.27 14.02
N TYR A 390 2.03 26.85 15.07
CA TYR A 390 1.50 28.05 15.69
C TYR A 390 1.48 29.21 14.70
N ASP A 391 0.36 29.96 14.65
CA ASP A 391 0.29 31.19 13.86
C ASP A 391 0.98 32.36 14.59
N LYS A 392 1.00 33.54 13.93
CA LYS A 392 1.68 34.73 14.48
C LYS A 392 1.03 35.20 15.78
N GLU A 393 -0.29 35.16 15.86
CA GLU A 393 -1.06 35.61 17.02
C GLU A 393 -0.82 34.70 18.23
N GLU A 394 -0.84 33.39 18.00
CA GLU A 394 -0.51 32.40 19.04
C GLU A 394 0.92 32.59 19.57
N ARG A 395 1.89 32.84 18.69
CA ARG A 395 3.28 33.08 19.13
C ARG A 395 3.39 34.35 19.96
N ILE A 396 2.69 35.42 19.57
CA ILE A 396 2.66 36.68 20.36
C ILE A 396 2.05 36.42 21.74
N LYS A 397 0.89 35.74 21.78
CA LYS A 397 0.22 35.38 23.03
C LYS A 397 1.14 34.59 24.00
N TYR A 398 1.83 33.58 23.46
CA TYR A 398 2.75 32.79 24.29
C TYR A 398 4.00 33.53 24.67
N ALA A 399 4.50 34.46 23.84
CA ALA A 399 5.62 35.32 24.21
C ALA A 399 5.28 36.29 25.37
N GLN A 400 4.03 36.74 25.45
CA GLN A 400 3.56 37.59 26.58
C GLN A 400 3.58 36.87 27.93
N ASN A 401 3.55 35.53 27.96
CA ASN A 401 3.66 34.75 29.19
C ASN A 401 5.10 34.64 29.73
N LEU A 402 6.09 35.20 29.00
CA LEU A 402 7.50 35.20 29.45
C LEU A 402 7.87 36.42 30.29
N ILE A 403 6.98 37.39 30.36
CA ILE A 403 7.13 38.65 31.11
C ILE A 403 5.96 38.71 32.09
#